data_af28293c4178d1209908172473486572
#
_entry.id   af28293c4178d1209908172473486572
#
_cell.length_a   1.000
_cell.length_b   1.000
_cell.length_c   1.000
_cell.angle_alpha   90.00
_cell.angle_beta   90.00
_cell.angle_gamma   90.00
#
_symmetry.space_group_name_H-M   'P 1'
#
loop_
_entity.id
_entity.type
_entity.pdbx_description
1 polymer ?
#
loop_
_entity_poly.entity_id
_entity_poly.type
_entity_poly.pdbx_seq_one_letter_code
_entity_poly.pdbx_strand_id
1 'polypeptide(L)'
;YISKLSEYDRDKLKEFQKTVKAVEEQEAALQKEYEELNTLQTDLVNQQTQAQTLLKEKDVQLADLSSQLGSKMETLQKLVEEEKRRQEEAAEAARQQQLQQQEQQNQNNSNNNTGSGTGGGSTVTPPSSGNVSSGSGYFTHPCPGMSYQSSYFGEIREFEVGGHKGNDYAAPTGTPTYAAAAGRVIIAGYSSSAGNWVVIDHGNGLVTKYMHHSSICVSAGQYVERGQQIGAVGSTGQSTGPHLHFQVELNRVAVSPDQYF
;
A
#
# COMPACT_ATOMS: atom_id res chain seq x y z
N TYR A 1 53.01 -59.29 42.31
CA TYR A 1 52.35 -59.26 41.00
C TYR A 1 50.81 -59.31 41.18
N ILE A 2 50.28 -60.19 42.01
CA ILE A 2 48.83 -60.38 42.25
C ILE A 2 48.18 -59.12 42.88
N SER A 3 48.85 -58.42 43.79
CA SER A 3 48.34 -57.19 44.45
C SER A 3 48.18 -56.05 43.48
N LYS A 4 49.09 -55.86 42.54
CA LYS A 4 49.01 -54.80 41.52
C LYS A 4 47.89 -55.09 40.48
N LEU A 5 47.65 -56.33 40.16
CA LEU A 5 46.57 -56.76 39.29
C LEU A 5 45.21 -56.48 39.94
N SER A 6 45.06 -56.79 41.22
CA SER A 6 43.84 -56.54 42.01
C SER A 6 43.58 -55.05 42.22
N GLU A 7 44.61 -54.16 42.23
CA GLU A 7 44.48 -52.73 42.31
C GLU A 7 44.06 -52.13 40.99
N TYR A 8 44.59 -52.60 39.88
CA TYR A 8 44.20 -52.23 38.51
C TYR A 8 42.75 -52.57 38.24
N ASP A 9 42.32 -53.77 38.60
CA ASP A 9 40.91 -54.22 38.38
C ASP A 9 39.92 -53.36 39.20
N ARG A 10 40.28 -52.99 40.44
CA ARG A 10 39.49 -52.08 41.27
C ARG A 10 39.37 -50.66 40.68
N ASP A 11 40.45 -50.13 40.14
CA ASP A 11 40.41 -48.81 39.53
C ASP A 11 39.63 -48.81 38.23
N LYS A 12 39.73 -49.85 37.43
CA LYS A 12 38.85 -50.04 36.24
C LYS A 12 37.41 -50.19 36.61
N LEU A 13 37.07 -50.88 37.69
CA LEU A 13 35.71 -51.00 38.18
C LEU A 13 35.12 -49.63 38.61
N LYS A 14 35.92 -48.81 39.30
CA LYS A 14 35.52 -47.44 39.69
C LYS A 14 35.30 -46.54 38.49
N GLU A 15 36.20 -46.60 37.50
CA GLU A 15 36.05 -45.87 36.25
C GLU A 15 34.76 -46.27 35.50
N PHE A 16 34.49 -47.55 35.42
CA PHE A 16 33.24 -48.12 34.83
C PHE A 16 32.01 -47.58 35.58
N GLN A 17 32.01 -47.68 36.92
CA GLN A 17 30.88 -47.17 37.75
C GLN A 17 30.63 -45.67 37.55
N LYS A 18 31.72 -44.87 37.40
CA LYS A 18 31.61 -43.47 37.11
C LYS A 18 31.01 -43.19 35.75
N THR A 19 31.40 -44.00 34.75
CA THR A 19 30.85 -43.88 33.39
C THR A 19 29.37 -44.26 33.36
N VAL A 20 28.98 -45.34 34.04
CA VAL A 20 27.56 -45.73 34.15
C VAL A 20 26.72 -44.62 34.77
N LYS A 21 27.18 -44.03 35.87
CA LYS A 21 26.47 -42.92 36.51
C LYS A 21 26.38 -41.69 35.61
N ALA A 22 27.39 -41.34 34.84
CA ALA A 22 27.35 -40.25 33.89
C ALA A 22 26.38 -40.51 32.76
N VAL A 23 26.24 -41.75 32.28
CA VAL A 23 25.23 -42.14 31.27
C VAL A 23 23.82 -42.04 31.82
N GLU A 24 23.56 -42.51 33.05
CA GLU A 24 22.26 -42.38 33.72
C GLU A 24 21.84 -40.88 33.91
N GLU A 25 22.81 -40.02 34.28
CA GLU A 25 22.56 -38.58 34.40
C GLU A 25 22.23 -37.93 33.02
N GLN A 26 22.92 -38.35 31.96
CA GLN A 26 22.64 -37.92 30.58
C GLN A 26 21.28 -38.42 30.07
N GLU A 27 20.92 -39.65 30.34
CA GLU A 27 19.60 -40.18 29.98
C GLU A 27 18.46 -39.42 30.67
N ALA A 28 18.63 -39.11 31.96
CA ALA A 28 17.63 -38.32 32.70
C ALA A 28 17.50 -36.87 32.15
N ALA A 29 18.61 -36.26 31.76
CA ALA A 29 18.61 -34.93 31.14
C ALA A 29 17.91 -34.96 29.75
N LEU A 30 18.24 -35.97 28.93
CA LEU A 30 17.63 -36.13 27.61
C LEU A 30 16.11 -36.39 27.71
N GLN A 31 15.68 -37.20 28.68
CA GLN A 31 14.26 -37.44 28.93
C GLN A 31 13.52 -36.14 29.26
N LYS A 32 14.13 -35.25 30.06
CA LYS A 32 13.56 -33.98 30.41
C LYS A 32 13.47 -33.03 29.19
N GLU A 33 14.52 -32.95 28.37
CA GLU A 33 14.49 -32.17 27.13
C GLU A 33 13.41 -32.68 26.15
N TYR A 34 13.21 -33.99 26.08
CA TYR A 34 12.17 -34.58 25.26
C TYR A 34 10.77 -34.22 25.73
N GLU A 35 10.52 -34.16 27.04
CA GLU A 35 9.25 -33.72 27.61
C GLU A 35 8.99 -32.23 27.36
N GLU A 36 10.01 -31.38 27.49
CA GLU A 36 9.93 -29.97 27.16
C GLU A 36 9.65 -29.72 25.69
N LEU A 37 10.28 -30.48 24.78
CA LEU A 37 10.04 -30.41 23.36
C LEU A 37 8.60 -30.80 22.98
N ASN A 38 8.08 -31.84 23.62
CA ASN A 38 6.70 -32.32 23.39
C ASN A 38 5.65 -31.29 23.85
N THR A 39 5.95 -30.59 24.96
CA THR A 39 5.10 -29.50 25.45
C THR A 39 5.09 -28.32 24.48
N LEU A 40 6.27 -27.89 24.03
CA LEU A 40 6.41 -26.82 23.06
C LEU A 40 5.72 -27.14 21.71
N GLN A 41 5.81 -28.39 21.26
CA GLN A 41 5.13 -28.83 20.05
C GLN A 41 3.61 -28.75 20.19
N THR A 42 3.07 -29.13 21.36
CA THR A 42 1.63 -29.04 21.65
C THR A 42 1.16 -27.59 21.69
N ASP A 43 1.94 -26.69 22.31
CA ASP A 43 1.64 -25.27 22.38
C ASP A 43 1.66 -24.63 20.98
N LEU A 44 2.62 -25.01 20.14
CA LEU A 44 2.69 -24.51 18.77
C LEU A 44 1.46 -24.93 17.93
N VAL A 45 1.02 -26.17 18.04
CA VAL A 45 -0.20 -26.66 17.38
C VAL A 45 -1.45 -25.90 17.87
N ASN A 46 -1.53 -25.62 19.16
CA ASN A 46 -2.63 -24.83 19.72
C ASN A 46 -2.63 -23.39 19.20
N GLN A 47 -1.47 -22.73 19.17
CA GLN A 47 -1.33 -21.38 18.59
C GLN A 47 -1.69 -21.36 17.11
N GLN A 48 -1.26 -22.36 16.34
CA GLN A 48 -1.60 -22.48 14.92
C GLN A 48 -3.12 -22.61 14.72
N THR A 49 -3.79 -23.40 15.55
CA THR A 49 -5.24 -23.58 15.48
C THR A 49 -5.99 -22.30 15.83
N GLN A 50 -5.54 -21.57 16.86
CA GLN A 50 -6.10 -20.27 17.23
C GLN A 50 -5.92 -19.24 16.12
N ALA A 51 -4.73 -19.17 15.49
CA ALA A 51 -4.47 -18.28 14.38
C ALA A 51 -5.36 -18.56 13.16
N GLN A 52 -5.58 -19.86 12.85
CA GLN A 52 -6.49 -20.25 11.77
C GLN A 52 -7.95 -19.88 12.05
N THR A 53 -8.40 -20.00 13.31
CA THR A 53 -9.74 -19.60 13.71
C THR A 53 -9.93 -18.10 13.58
N LEU A 54 -8.93 -17.31 14.03
CA LEU A 54 -8.94 -15.86 13.91
C LEU A 54 -8.95 -15.39 12.44
N LEU A 55 -8.20 -16.07 11.57
CA LEU A 55 -8.22 -15.78 10.13
C LEU A 55 -9.62 -15.99 9.54
N LYS A 56 -10.29 -17.11 9.86
CA LYS A 56 -11.66 -17.37 9.38
C LYS A 56 -12.66 -16.32 9.87
N GLU A 57 -12.55 -15.89 11.13
CA GLU A 57 -13.39 -14.81 11.66
C GLU A 57 -13.15 -13.49 10.93
N LYS A 58 -11.89 -13.17 10.60
CA LYS A 58 -11.56 -11.97 9.83
C LYS A 58 -12.05 -12.02 8.40
N ASP A 59 -12.00 -13.17 7.76
CA ASP A 59 -12.53 -13.37 6.41
C ASP A 59 -14.04 -13.12 6.36
N VAL A 60 -14.79 -13.63 7.37
CA VAL A 60 -16.23 -13.36 7.50
C VAL A 60 -16.52 -11.88 7.71
N GLN A 61 -15.76 -11.19 8.59
CA GLN A 61 -15.89 -9.75 8.81
C GLN A 61 -15.60 -8.94 7.55
N LEU A 62 -14.59 -9.34 6.76
CA LEU A 62 -14.26 -8.70 5.48
C LEU A 62 -15.37 -8.88 4.44
N ALA A 63 -15.96 -10.07 4.36
CA ALA A 63 -17.06 -10.34 3.45
C ALA A 63 -18.31 -9.49 3.79
N ASP A 64 -18.66 -9.38 5.08
CA ASP A 64 -19.77 -8.55 5.54
C ASP A 64 -19.51 -7.06 5.26
N LEU A 65 -18.32 -6.56 5.59
CA LEU A 65 -17.94 -5.17 5.31
C LEU A 65 -17.94 -4.85 3.81
N SER A 66 -17.49 -5.79 2.97
CA SER A 66 -17.54 -5.66 1.51
C SER A 66 -18.97 -5.57 0.99
N SER A 67 -19.88 -6.38 1.53
CA SER A 67 -21.31 -6.33 1.21
C SER A 67 -21.95 -4.99 1.61
N GLN A 68 -21.65 -4.49 2.82
CA GLN A 68 -22.12 -3.19 3.29
C GLN A 68 -21.58 -2.03 2.43
N LEU A 69 -20.33 -2.12 2.00
CA LEU A 69 -19.72 -1.13 1.12
C LEU A 69 -20.42 -1.12 -0.25
N GLY A 70 -20.68 -2.30 -0.82
CA GLY A 70 -21.43 -2.44 -2.08
C GLY A 70 -22.80 -1.79 -2.03
N SER A 71 -23.57 -2.03 -0.97
CA SER A 71 -24.90 -1.43 -0.80
C SER A 71 -24.87 0.09 -0.63
N LYS A 72 -23.85 0.61 0.09
CA LYS A 72 -23.65 2.06 0.23
C LYS A 72 -23.22 2.72 -1.08
N MET A 73 -22.38 2.06 -1.87
CA MET A 73 -22.00 2.55 -3.19
C MET A 73 -23.21 2.64 -4.14
N GLU A 74 -24.06 1.63 -4.15
CA GLU A 74 -25.29 1.66 -4.96
C GLU A 74 -26.21 2.82 -4.55
N THR A 75 -26.36 3.04 -3.23
CA THR A 75 -27.15 4.17 -2.72
C THR A 75 -26.55 5.52 -3.13
N LEU A 76 -25.22 5.64 -3.06
CA LEU A 76 -24.51 6.84 -3.48
C LEU A 76 -24.69 7.12 -4.98
N GLN A 77 -24.59 6.08 -5.81
CA GLN A 77 -24.81 6.22 -7.25
C GLN A 77 -26.22 6.73 -7.57
N LYS A 78 -27.25 6.19 -6.90
CA LYS A 78 -28.64 6.67 -7.07
C LYS A 78 -28.80 8.14 -6.67
N LEU A 79 -28.17 8.56 -5.57
CA LEU A 79 -28.20 9.96 -5.14
C LEU A 79 -27.48 10.90 -6.12
N VAL A 80 -26.34 10.48 -6.66
CA VAL A 80 -25.60 11.27 -7.67
C VAL A 80 -26.41 11.40 -8.95
N GLU A 81 -27.09 10.34 -9.40
CA GLU A 81 -27.93 10.37 -10.59
C GLU A 81 -29.19 11.24 -10.41
N GLU A 82 -29.79 11.20 -9.21
CA GLU A 82 -30.92 12.08 -8.87
C GLU A 82 -30.49 13.55 -8.82
N GLU A 83 -29.32 13.86 -8.24
CA GLU A 83 -28.81 15.23 -8.19
C GLU A 83 -28.46 15.75 -9.59
N LYS A 84 -27.88 14.90 -10.45
CA LYS A 84 -27.62 15.25 -11.85
C LYS A 84 -28.92 15.57 -12.60
N ARG A 85 -29.95 14.77 -12.41
CA ARG A 85 -31.28 15.04 -13.03
C ARG A 85 -31.86 16.36 -12.54
N ARG A 86 -31.77 16.68 -11.23
CA ARG A 86 -32.24 17.95 -10.68
C ARG A 86 -31.47 19.14 -11.27
N GLN A 87 -30.16 18.99 -11.48
CA GLN A 87 -29.35 20.04 -12.10
C GLN A 87 -29.71 20.25 -13.57
N GLU A 88 -29.97 19.17 -14.31
CA GLU A 88 -30.43 19.23 -15.71
C GLU A 88 -31.81 19.92 -15.81
N GLU A 89 -32.79 19.53 -14.97
CA GLU A 89 -34.10 20.15 -14.89
C GLU A 89 -34.01 21.65 -14.53
N ALA A 90 -33.16 22.01 -13.58
CA ALA A 90 -32.94 23.40 -13.20
C ALA A 90 -32.30 24.22 -14.32
N ALA A 91 -31.31 23.64 -15.03
CA ALA A 91 -30.66 24.27 -16.17
C ALA A 91 -31.65 24.49 -17.34
N GLU A 92 -32.53 23.52 -17.60
CA GLU A 92 -33.55 23.64 -18.62
C GLU A 92 -34.62 24.71 -18.29
N ALA A 93 -35.05 24.76 -17.01
CA ALA A 93 -35.94 25.82 -16.52
C ALA A 93 -35.31 27.22 -16.64
N ALA A 94 -34.02 27.36 -16.28
CA ALA A 94 -33.28 28.60 -16.44
C ALA A 94 -33.16 29.05 -17.92
N ARG A 95 -32.94 28.07 -18.82
CA ARG A 95 -32.93 28.31 -20.28
C ARG A 95 -34.26 28.81 -20.81
N GLN A 96 -35.35 28.18 -20.37
CA GLN A 96 -36.70 28.62 -20.76
C GLN A 96 -37.02 30.03 -20.24
N GLN A 97 -36.62 30.38 -19.02
CA GLN A 97 -36.78 31.73 -18.48
C GLN A 97 -35.96 32.76 -19.26
N GLN A 98 -34.73 32.44 -19.68
CA GLN A 98 -33.94 33.31 -20.52
C GLN A 98 -34.54 33.56 -21.89
N LEU A 99 -35.09 32.51 -22.52
CA LEU A 99 -35.81 32.63 -23.79
C LEU A 99 -37.04 33.53 -23.67
N GLN A 100 -37.85 33.37 -22.64
CA GLN A 100 -39.01 34.23 -22.38
C GLN A 100 -38.63 35.67 -22.14
N GLN A 101 -37.51 35.94 -21.41
CA GLN A 101 -36.98 37.31 -21.21
C GLN A 101 -36.49 37.90 -22.52
N GLN A 102 -35.85 37.12 -23.39
CA GLN A 102 -35.39 37.54 -24.71
C GLN A 102 -36.55 37.90 -25.65
N GLU A 103 -37.62 37.08 -25.62
CA GLU A 103 -38.85 37.37 -26.40
C GLU A 103 -39.56 38.66 -25.93
N GLN A 104 -39.61 38.88 -24.61
CA GLN A 104 -40.14 40.14 -24.05
C GLN A 104 -39.28 41.34 -24.38
N GLN A 105 -37.96 41.23 -24.39
CA GLN A 105 -37.03 42.31 -24.80
C GLN A 105 -37.11 42.57 -26.31
N ASN A 106 -37.26 41.56 -27.14
CA ASN A 106 -37.46 41.75 -28.59
C ASN A 106 -38.76 42.44 -28.95
N GLN A 107 -39.83 42.19 -28.19
CA GLN A 107 -41.11 42.94 -28.38
C GLN A 107 -41.02 44.40 -27.93
N ASN A 108 -40.19 44.72 -26.94
CA ASN A 108 -39.96 46.09 -26.50
C ASN A 108 -38.89 46.84 -27.34
N ASN A 109 -38.00 46.14 -28.07
CA ASN A 109 -36.90 46.73 -28.83
C ASN A 109 -37.24 46.96 -30.31
N SER A 110 -38.49 46.68 -30.76
CA SER A 110 -38.94 47.05 -32.08
C SER A 110 -39.13 48.58 -32.25
N ASN A 111 -38.86 49.34 -31.22
CA ASN A 111 -39.09 50.81 -31.23
C ASN A 111 -37.84 51.69 -30.95
N ASN A 112 -36.58 51.13 -30.97
CA ASN A 112 -35.45 52.05 -30.99
C ASN A 112 -34.21 51.42 -31.65
N ASN A 113 -33.82 52.02 -32.75
CA ASN A 113 -32.70 51.77 -33.62
C ASN A 113 -31.40 52.35 -33.06
N THR A 114 -30.25 51.71 -33.46
CA THR A 114 -28.85 52.16 -33.57
C THR A 114 -27.91 52.02 -32.41
N GLY A 115 -26.78 51.32 -32.69
CA GLY A 115 -25.47 51.62 -32.08
C GLY A 115 -24.55 50.43 -31.78
N SER A 116 -23.63 50.18 -32.67
CA SER A 116 -22.29 49.57 -32.63
C SER A 116 -21.61 49.32 -31.27
N GLY A 117 -20.85 48.16 -31.15
CA GLY A 117 -19.78 48.02 -30.16
C GLY A 117 -19.27 46.58 -29.95
N THR A 118 -18.10 46.32 -30.50
CA THR A 118 -17.19 45.16 -30.38
C THR A 118 -16.72 44.91 -28.94
N GLY A 119 -16.53 43.62 -28.55
CA GLY A 119 -15.77 43.28 -27.35
C GLY A 119 -15.70 41.78 -27.06
N GLY A 120 -14.52 41.16 -27.22
CA GLY A 120 -14.24 39.76 -27.05
C GLY A 120 -14.26 39.31 -25.58
N GLY A 121 -14.65 38.08 -25.36
CA GLY A 121 -14.59 37.39 -24.06
C GLY A 121 -13.90 36.05 -24.17
N SER A 122 -12.80 35.92 -23.49
CA SER A 122 -12.02 34.67 -23.34
C SER A 122 -12.83 33.62 -22.60
N THR A 123 -12.97 32.47 -23.21
CA THR A 123 -13.48 31.25 -22.58
C THR A 123 -12.33 30.52 -21.89
N VAL A 124 -12.37 30.47 -20.57
CA VAL A 124 -11.51 29.55 -19.78
C VAL A 124 -12.25 28.21 -19.68
N THR A 125 -11.76 27.24 -20.40
CA THR A 125 -12.16 25.82 -20.27
C THR A 125 -11.52 25.23 -19.02
N PRO A 126 -12.29 24.53 -18.14
CA PRO A 126 -11.70 23.73 -17.06
C PRO A 126 -11.00 22.50 -17.64
N PRO A 127 -9.91 22.00 -17.01
CA PRO A 127 -9.17 20.85 -17.52
C PRO A 127 -10.03 19.59 -17.43
N SER A 128 -10.14 18.93 -18.57
CA SER A 128 -10.75 17.62 -18.75
C SER A 128 -10.09 16.60 -17.83
N SER A 129 -10.89 15.87 -17.04
CA SER A 129 -10.43 14.68 -16.33
C SER A 129 -10.06 13.61 -17.38
N GLY A 130 -8.76 13.50 -17.63
CA GLY A 130 -8.22 12.52 -18.56
C GLY A 130 -8.48 11.09 -18.06
N ASN A 131 -9.05 10.29 -18.93
CA ASN A 131 -9.15 8.85 -18.75
C ASN A 131 -7.76 8.27 -18.49
N VAL A 132 -7.58 7.62 -17.35
CA VAL A 132 -6.34 6.92 -16.99
C VAL A 132 -6.29 5.64 -17.83
N SER A 133 -5.62 5.67 -18.98
CA SER A 133 -5.31 4.47 -19.71
C SER A 133 -4.07 3.82 -19.10
N SER A 134 -4.16 2.54 -18.70
CA SER A 134 -3.01 1.71 -18.38
C SER A 134 -2.16 1.56 -19.65
N GLY A 135 -1.03 2.27 -19.73
CA GLY A 135 -0.15 2.19 -20.88
C GLY A 135 1.10 3.03 -20.70
N SER A 136 2.14 2.65 -21.39
CA SER A 136 3.50 3.22 -21.33
C SER A 136 3.49 4.76 -21.36
N GLY A 137 4.15 5.38 -20.37
CA GLY A 137 4.33 6.83 -20.31
C GLY A 137 3.32 7.60 -19.42
N TYR A 138 2.46 6.92 -18.69
CA TYR A 138 1.57 7.58 -17.72
C TYR A 138 2.33 8.08 -16.49
N PHE A 139 3.30 7.28 -15.99
CA PHE A 139 4.13 7.66 -14.87
C PHE A 139 5.43 8.36 -15.29
N THR A 140 5.86 9.32 -14.47
CA THR A 140 7.26 9.72 -14.44
C THR A 140 8.01 8.88 -13.42
N HIS A 141 9.31 8.67 -13.60
CA HIS A 141 10.10 7.87 -12.68
C HIS A 141 10.10 8.46 -11.27
N PRO A 142 9.72 7.69 -10.21
CA PRO A 142 9.57 8.22 -8.86
C PRO A 142 10.90 8.52 -8.16
N CYS A 143 12.01 7.95 -8.64
CA CYS A 143 13.36 8.17 -8.14
C CYS A 143 14.37 8.28 -9.29
N PRO A 144 14.37 9.39 -10.05
CA PRO A 144 15.29 9.56 -11.20
C PRO A 144 16.75 9.59 -10.77
N GLY A 145 17.05 9.88 -9.50
CA GLY A 145 18.41 9.85 -8.93
C GLY A 145 18.82 8.49 -8.37
N MET A 146 18.12 7.40 -8.71
CA MET A 146 18.53 6.06 -8.31
C MET A 146 19.89 5.67 -8.91
N SER A 147 20.64 4.83 -8.19
CA SER A 147 21.87 4.23 -8.71
C SER A 147 21.57 3.02 -9.57
N TYR A 148 20.63 2.18 -9.14
CA TYR A 148 20.13 0.99 -9.85
C TYR A 148 18.83 0.49 -9.24
N GLN A 149 18.11 -0.35 -9.98
CA GLN A 149 16.96 -1.09 -9.44
C GLN A 149 17.47 -2.35 -8.74
N SER A 150 17.27 -2.43 -7.43
CA SER A 150 17.78 -3.53 -6.59
C SER A 150 16.83 -4.71 -6.49
N SER A 151 15.55 -4.54 -6.79
CA SER A 151 14.55 -5.60 -6.79
C SER A 151 13.35 -5.26 -7.68
N TYR A 152 12.66 -6.29 -8.13
CA TYR A 152 11.57 -6.20 -9.09
C TYR A 152 10.26 -6.73 -8.53
N PHE A 153 9.15 -6.25 -9.06
CA PHE A 153 7.82 -6.78 -8.76
C PHE A 153 7.74 -8.28 -9.03
N GLY A 154 7.17 -9.04 -8.09
CA GLY A 154 6.99 -10.49 -8.20
C GLY A 154 8.23 -11.32 -7.80
N GLU A 155 9.35 -10.70 -7.45
CA GLU A 155 10.53 -11.41 -6.96
C GLU A 155 10.20 -12.21 -5.68
N ILE A 156 10.55 -13.49 -5.67
CA ILE A 156 10.29 -14.38 -4.53
C ILE A 156 11.30 -14.11 -3.42
N ARG A 157 10.80 -13.76 -2.24
CA ARG A 157 11.59 -13.53 -1.03
C ARG A 157 11.10 -14.41 0.10
N GLU A 158 12.00 -14.94 0.93
CA GLU A 158 11.66 -15.85 2.04
C GLU A 158 10.71 -15.22 3.08
N PHE A 159 10.73 -13.90 3.21
CA PHE A 159 9.94 -13.14 4.18
C PHE A 159 8.71 -12.42 3.59
N GLU A 160 8.46 -12.53 2.27
CA GLU A 160 7.29 -11.93 1.60
C GLU A 160 6.38 -12.99 0.98
N VAL A 161 5.27 -13.26 1.65
CA VAL A 161 4.25 -14.18 1.12
C VAL A 161 3.61 -13.56 -0.13
N GLY A 162 3.71 -14.27 -1.27
CA GLY A 162 3.16 -13.83 -2.54
C GLY A 162 4.10 -12.97 -3.40
N GLY A 163 5.39 -12.89 -3.01
CA GLY A 163 6.42 -12.15 -3.75
C GLY A 163 6.41 -10.65 -3.51
N HIS A 164 7.45 -9.99 -4.00
CA HIS A 164 7.67 -8.55 -3.86
C HIS A 164 6.58 -7.74 -4.59
N LYS A 165 5.96 -6.80 -3.89
CA LYS A 165 4.75 -6.09 -4.37
C LYS A 165 5.04 -4.79 -5.11
N GLY A 166 6.31 -4.48 -5.32
CA GLY A 166 6.75 -3.26 -6.00
C GLY A 166 8.12 -3.39 -6.63
N ASN A 167 8.71 -2.27 -7.01
CA ASN A 167 10.09 -2.16 -7.44
C ASN A 167 10.90 -1.43 -6.37
N ASP A 168 12.13 -1.90 -6.08
CA ASP A 168 13.04 -1.22 -5.16
C ASP A 168 14.12 -0.48 -5.95
N TYR A 169 14.20 0.82 -5.74
CA TYR A 169 15.17 1.72 -6.39
C TYR A 169 16.24 2.12 -5.38
N ALA A 170 17.42 1.51 -5.45
CA ALA A 170 18.56 1.81 -4.59
C ALA A 170 19.11 3.21 -4.91
N ALA A 171 19.21 4.05 -3.88
CA ALA A 171 19.74 5.40 -3.99
C ALA A 171 20.30 5.86 -2.62
N PRO A 172 21.25 6.79 -2.60
CA PRO A 172 21.73 7.37 -1.34
C PRO A 172 20.58 7.99 -0.53
N THR A 173 20.68 7.88 0.80
CA THR A 173 19.75 8.57 1.71
C THR A 173 19.73 10.08 1.40
N GLY A 174 18.52 10.64 1.31
CA GLY A 174 18.33 12.05 0.96
C GLY A 174 18.07 12.30 -0.54
N THR A 175 18.23 11.30 -1.41
CA THR A 175 17.87 11.43 -2.84
C THR A 175 16.39 11.79 -2.98
N PRO A 176 16.01 12.87 -3.71
CA PRO A 176 14.62 13.26 -3.86
C PRO A 176 13.75 12.19 -4.51
N THR A 177 12.52 12.05 -4.02
CA THR A 177 11.49 11.18 -4.57
C THR A 177 10.30 11.99 -5.03
N TYR A 178 9.66 11.55 -6.12
CA TYR A 178 8.65 12.32 -6.82
C TYR A 178 7.36 11.54 -7.03
N ALA A 179 6.22 12.24 -7.07
CA ALA A 179 4.94 11.66 -7.43
C ALA A 179 4.96 11.17 -8.87
N ALA A 180 4.72 9.88 -9.09
CA ALA A 180 4.74 9.28 -10.42
C ALA A 180 3.67 9.84 -11.36
N ALA A 181 2.50 10.20 -10.81
CA ALA A 181 1.42 10.91 -11.49
C ALA A 181 0.77 11.92 -10.54
N ALA A 182 -0.06 12.81 -11.10
CA ALA A 182 -0.87 13.74 -10.31
C ALA A 182 -1.92 12.96 -9.51
N GLY A 183 -2.24 13.42 -8.30
CA GLY A 183 -3.23 12.78 -7.45
C GLY A 183 -3.36 13.39 -6.06
N ARG A 184 -4.20 12.79 -5.23
CA ARG A 184 -4.41 13.19 -3.85
C ARG A 184 -3.59 12.30 -2.92
N VAL A 185 -2.79 12.88 -2.05
CA VAL A 185 -2.11 12.16 -0.96
C VAL A 185 -3.15 11.67 0.02
N ILE A 186 -3.30 10.35 0.16
CA ILE A 186 -4.23 9.73 1.12
C ILE A 186 -3.54 9.31 2.41
N ILE A 187 -2.24 9.04 2.36
CA ILE A 187 -1.41 8.78 3.54
C ILE A 187 -0.09 9.52 3.40
N ALA A 188 0.35 10.21 4.46
CA ALA A 188 1.69 10.72 4.67
C ALA A 188 2.01 10.54 6.16
N GLY A 189 2.86 9.55 6.50
CA GLY A 189 3.10 9.20 7.90
C GLY A 189 4.10 8.07 8.06
N TYR A 190 4.06 7.41 9.21
CA TYR A 190 4.97 6.33 9.58
C TYR A 190 4.21 5.02 9.85
N SER A 191 4.76 3.90 9.40
CA SER A 191 4.37 2.54 9.84
C SER A 191 5.62 1.70 10.12
N SER A 192 5.47 0.67 10.98
CA SER A 192 6.60 -0.19 11.36
C SER A 192 7.20 -0.97 10.18
N SER A 193 6.40 -1.32 9.18
CA SER A 193 6.86 -2.02 7.98
C SER A 193 7.33 -1.07 6.88
N ALA A 194 6.50 -0.10 6.47
CA ALA A 194 6.80 0.81 5.37
C ALA A 194 7.74 1.96 5.77
N GLY A 195 8.00 2.16 7.06
CA GLY A 195 8.73 3.33 7.56
C GLY A 195 7.95 4.63 7.33
N ASN A 196 8.64 5.71 7.04
CA ASN A 196 8.02 6.92 6.53
C ASN A 196 7.54 6.65 5.10
N TRP A 197 6.25 6.84 4.85
CA TRP A 197 5.66 6.49 3.56
C TRP A 197 4.59 7.46 3.11
N VAL A 198 4.44 7.54 1.80
CA VAL A 198 3.41 8.33 1.13
C VAL A 198 2.57 7.40 0.27
N VAL A 199 1.25 7.61 0.27
CA VAL A 199 0.31 6.92 -0.62
C VAL A 199 -0.49 7.97 -1.38
N ILE A 200 -0.54 7.84 -2.70
CA ILE A 200 -1.23 8.78 -3.59
C ILE A 200 -2.32 8.03 -4.35
N ASP A 201 -3.54 8.56 -4.28
CA ASP A 201 -4.67 8.13 -5.09
C ASP A 201 -4.73 8.98 -6.36
N HIS A 202 -4.64 8.31 -7.51
CA HIS A 202 -4.67 8.93 -8.85
C HIS A 202 -6.06 8.88 -9.50
N GLY A 203 -7.05 8.31 -8.78
CA GLY A 203 -8.39 8.03 -9.30
C GLY A 203 -8.48 6.70 -10.06
N ASN A 204 -9.72 6.30 -10.41
CA ASN A 204 -10.01 5.07 -11.15
C ASN A 204 -9.42 3.78 -10.53
N GLY A 205 -9.25 3.75 -9.20
CA GLY A 205 -8.68 2.63 -8.47
C GLY A 205 -7.16 2.51 -8.56
N LEU A 206 -6.47 3.47 -9.19
CA LEU A 206 -5.01 3.50 -9.30
C LEU A 206 -4.40 4.23 -8.12
N VAL A 207 -3.53 3.53 -7.38
CA VAL A 207 -2.85 4.03 -6.18
C VAL A 207 -1.35 3.73 -6.28
N THR A 208 -0.52 4.69 -5.86
CA THR A 208 0.93 4.47 -5.72
C THR A 208 1.37 4.62 -4.28
N LYS A 209 2.34 3.80 -3.88
CA LYS A 209 2.93 3.79 -2.53
C LYS A 209 4.43 3.98 -2.64
N TYR A 210 4.95 4.86 -1.79
CA TYR A 210 6.35 5.26 -1.72
C TYR A 210 6.83 5.05 -0.30
N MET A 211 7.73 4.08 -0.06
CA MET A 211 8.10 3.64 1.29
C MET A 211 9.57 3.89 1.60
N HIS A 212 9.91 3.73 2.88
CA HIS A 212 11.25 3.80 3.44
C HIS A 212 11.90 5.19 3.40
N HIS A 213 11.11 6.27 3.24
CA HIS A 213 11.63 7.63 3.19
C HIS A 213 12.44 8.02 4.44
N SER A 214 13.46 8.85 4.26
CA SER A 214 14.13 9.54 5.37
C SER A 214 13.29 10.74 5.84
N SER A 215 12.62 11.42 4.91
CA SER A 215 11.73 12.54 5.19
C SER A 215 10.59 12.62 4.18
N ILE A 216 9.46 13.15 4.61
CA ILE A 216 8.26 13.39 3.80
C ILE A 216 8.06 14.91 3.74
N CYS A 217 7.75 15.47 2.57
CA CYS A 217 7.51 16.92 2.37
C CYS A 217 6.08 17.25 1.91
N VAL A 218 5.15 16.28 2.01
CA VAL A 218 3.73 16.42 1.70
C VAL A 218 2.87 15.96 2.88
N SER A 219 1.59 16.34 2.88
CA SER A 219 0.63 16.00 3.93
C SER A 219 -0.56 15.24 3.35
N ALA A 220 -1.21 14.40 4.18
CA ALA A 220 -2.45 13.75 3.81
C ALA A 220 -3.53 14.78 3.45
N GLY A 221 -4.29 14.52 2.39
CA GLY A 221 -5.27 15.43 1.81
C GLY A 221 -4.70 16.42 0.77
N GLN A 222 -3.39 16.60 0.69
CA GLN A 222 -2.74 17.46 -0.30
C GLN A 222 -2.91 16.87 -1.71
N TYR A 223 -3.16 17.72 -2.71
CA TYR A 223 -3.05 17.37 -4.12
C TYR A 223 -1.62 17.62 -4.59
N VAL A 224 -1.07 16.68 -5.33
CA VAL A 224 0.30 16.75 -5.90
C VAL A 224 0.25 16.60 -7.42
N GLU A 225 1.12 17.33 -8.09
CA GLU A 225 1.30 17.21 -9.53
C GLU A 225 2.26 16.06 -9.87
N ARG A 226 2.16 15.53 -11.10
CA ARG A 226 3.12 14.56 -11.64
C ARG A 226 4.52 15.17 -11.61
N GLY A 227 5.49 14.45 -11.02
CA GLY A 227 6.87 14.94 -10.86
C GLY A 227 7.06 15.93 -9.71
N GLN A 228 6.05 16.18 -8.88
CA GLN A 228 6.22 16.97 -7.66
C GLN A 228 7.02 16.15 -6.64
N GLN A 229 8.00 16.78 -5.98
CA GLN A 229 8.75 16.15 -4.90
C GLN A 229 7.82 15.84 -3.72
N ILE A 230 7.87 14.61 -3.20
CA ILE A 230 7.05 14.13 -2.08
C ILE A 230 7.84 13.69 -0.86
N GLY A 231 9.14 13.46 -1.03
CA GLY A 231 10.02 13.01 0.04
C GLY A 231 11.45 12.83 -0.41
N ALA A 232 12.20 12.08 0.38
CA ALA A 232 13.58 11.71 0.10
C ALA A 232 13.85 10.26 0.50
N VAL A 233 14.65 9.55 -0.27
CA VAL A 233 15.07 8.16 -0.01
C VAL A 233 15.68 8.03 1.38
N GLY A 234 15.35 6.94 2.04
CA GLY A 234 15.88 6.55 3.35
C GLY A 234 15.97 5.03 3.50
N SER A 235 15.97 4.60 4.76
CA SER A 235 15.97 3.18 5.15
C SER A 235 15.15 3.00 6.43
N THR A 236 14.00 3.67 6.52
CA THR A 236 13.11 3.58 7.68
C THR A 236 12.15 2.41 7.56
N GLY A 237 11.65 1.89 8.71
CA GLY A 237 10.80 0.70 8.72
C GLY A 237 11.59 -0.59 8.48
N GLN A 238 10.96 -1.58 7.84
CA GLN A 238 11.61 -2.84 7.47
C GLN A 238 12.40 -2.69 6.16
N SER A 239 13.63 -2.24 6.27
CA SER A 239 14.52 -1.98 5.13
C SER A 239 15.93 -2.48 5.45
N THR A 240 16.58 -3.11 4.48
CA THR A 240 17.96 -3.62 4.60
C THR A 240 19.03 -2.61 4.19
N GLY A 241 18.63 -1.48 3.61
CA GLY A 241 19.55 -0.43 3.15
C GLY A 241 18.79 0.70 2.45
N PRO A 242 19.47 1.82 2.11
CA PRO A 242 18.81 2.97 1.52
C PRO A 242 18.23 2.67 0.13
N HIS A 243 16.91 2.73 0.01
CA HIS A 243 16.16 2.57 -1.25
C HIS A 243 14.77 3.22 -1.16
N LEU A 244 14.15 3.45 -2.29
CA LEU A 244 12.72 3.72 -2.43
C LEU A 244 12.03 2.41 -2.84
N HIS A 245 11.13 1.89 -2.02
CA HIS A 245 10.16 0.89 -2.45
C HIS A 245 8.99 1.60 -3.12
N PHE A 246 8.76 1.30 -4.39
CA PHE A 246 7.68 1.86 -5.20
C PHE A 246 6.68 0.77 -5.61
N GLN A 247 5.45 0.87 -5.11
CA GLN A 247 4.39 -0.09 -5.37
C GLN A 247 3.22 0.59 -6.08
N VAL A 248 2.66 -0.10 -7.06
CA VAL A 248 1.45 0.30 -7.79
C VAL A 248 0.33 -0.66 -7.47
N GLU A 249 -0.84 -0.14 -7.17
CA GLU A 249 -2.06 -0.93 -7.00
C GLU A 249 -3.14 -0.45 -7.96
N LEU A 250 -3.79 -1.39 -8.62
CA LEU A 250 -5.00 -1.17 -9.39
C LEU A 250 -6.15 -1.95 -8.73
N ASN A 251 -7.20 -1.25 -8.32
CA ASN A 251 -8.33 -1.82 -7.60
C ASN A 251 -7.92 -2.64 -6.37
N ARG A 252 -6.93 -2.13 -5.60
CA ARG A 252 -6.33 -2.75 -4.40
C ARG A 252 -5.50 -4.01 -4.65
N VAL A 253 -5.22 -4.35 -5.90
CA VAL A 253 -4.32 -5.45 -6.27
C VAL A 253 -2.99 -4.86 -6.72
N ALA A 254 -1.89 -5.34 -6.13
CA ALA A 254 -0.55 -4.93 -6.55
C ALA A 254 -0.29 -5.41 -7.99
N VAL A 255 0.20 -4.51 -8.83
CA VAL A 255 0.54 -4.75 -10.24
C VAL A 255 1.96 -4.27 -10.53
N SER A 256 2.59 -4.81 -11.59
CA SER A 256 3.94 -4.38 -11.95
C SER A 256 3.98 -2.88 -12.28
N PRO A 257 4.84 -2.10 -11.61
CA PRO A 257 5.04 -0.69 -11.94
C PRO A 257 5.48 -0.43 -13.38
N ASP A 258 6.20 -1.39 -13.98
CA ASP A 258 6.81 -1.25 -15.31
C ASP A 258 5.77 -1.08 -16.45
N GLN A 259 4.51 -1.44 -16.18
CA GLN A 259 3.40 -1.27 -17.13
C GLN A 259 2.99 0.20 -17.33
N TYR A 260 3.44 1.10 -16.47
CA TYR A 260 3.03 2.51 -16.45
C TYR A 260 4.11 3.50 -16.90
N PHE A 261 5.34 3.02 -17.12
CA PHE A 261 6.48 3.81 -17.61
C PHE A 261 6.62 3.84 -19.11
#